data_defa31503f3f540ff675761d5ce646fa
#
_entry.id   defa31503f3f540ff675761d5ce646fa
#
_cell.length_a   1.000
_cell.length_b   1.000
_cell.length_c   1.000
_cell.angle_alpha   90.00
_cell.angle_beta   90.00
_cell.angle_gamma   90.00
#
_symmetry.space_group_name_H-M   'P 1'
#
loop_
_entity.id
_entity.type
_entity.pdbx_description
1 polymer ?
#
loop_
_entity_poly.entity_id
_entity_poly.type
_entity_poly.pdbx_seq_one_letter_code
_entity_poly.pdbx_strand_id
1 'polypeptide(L)'
;FLIVFFIISSFLINAQIIDVKNIEIVRDSFGVPHIYAKSDAELAYGLAWAHAEDDFKTIQEAYLAGNSLLSKHIGLRGAPIDFLSQLIRSDDTIDSLYQTIDENFIKVVQGYAKGLNSFADEHPEQVLVNKLFPITPRKMLKYSLLQLFIFSEGEKAVLSIFNNTAGVIDTSADSGLGSNLFAFSSKKTKNNETYLGINTHQPLEGPTSWYEVHLVSEQGTNIIGATFPGAPCILTGTNQNLGWTHTVNYPDKTDIFQLQMVKNSRLKYVVDNEILTLDKFRGKAFIKILGIPIKVSKRYYRSIYGPTLKNKNGVYSVRTPSLFKIRALEQWWKMNKSKTFEEFYEILKMNEIPGFNFGYADKNDNIFYISNGILPVRNEKYNWKGVV
;
A
#
# COMPACT_ATOMS: atom_id res chain seq x y z
N PHE A 1 -42.33 0.77 -33.44
CA PHE A 1 -42.01 0.68 -32.02
C PHE A 1 -41.00 -0.42 -31.82
N LEU A 2 -39.72 -0.08 -31.68
CA LEU A 2 -38.64 -0.98 -31.33
C LEU A 2 -38.44 -0.88 -29.79
N ILE A 3 -38.75 -1.95 -29.08
CA ILE A 3 -38.46 -2.06 -27.64
C ILE A 3 -37.03 -2.60 -27.55
N VAL A 4 -36.09 -1.72 -27.14
CA VAL A 4 -34.72 -2.12 -26.80
C VAL A 4 -34.74 -2.63 -25.35
N PHE A 5 -34.58 -3.94 -25.17
CA PHE A 5 -34.34 -4.56 -23.89
C PHE A 5 -32.90 -4.26 -23.45
N PHE A 6 -32.71 -3.37 -22.50
CA PHE A 6 -31.45 -3.26 -21.75
C PHE A 6 -31.38 -4.43 -20.78
N ILE A 7 -30.57 -5.45 -21.12
CA ILE A 7 -30.19 -6.48 -20.14
C ILE A 7 -29.16 -5.85 -19.22
N ILE A 8 -29.64 -5.37 -18.07
CA ILE A 8 -28.77 -5.05 -16.94
C ILE A 8 -28.33 -6.40 -16.37
N SER A 9 -27.17 -6.90 -16.77
CA SER A 9 -26.50 -7.99 -16.07
C SER A 9 -26.00 -7.44 -14.75
N SER A 10 -26.84 -7.57 -13.71
CA SER A 10 -26.41 -7.40 -12.31
C SER A 10 -25.39 -8.51 -12.03
N PHE A 11 -24.11 -8.18 -12.07
CA PHE A 11 -23.08 -8.98 -11.42
C PHE A 11 -23.39 -9.01 -9.93
N LEU A 12 -24.10 -10.05 -9.51
CA LEU A 12 -24.12 -10.44 -8.11
C LEU A 12 -22.70 -10.86 -7.76
N ILE A 13 -21.90 -9.92 -7.24
CA ILE A 13 -20.70 -10.28 -6.51
C ILE A 13 -21.19 -11.11 -5.34
N ASN A 14 -21.02 -12.42 -5.41
CA ASN A 14 -21.25 -13.31 -4.28
C ASN A 14 -20.26 -12.89 -3.18
N ALA A 15 -20.72 -12.01 -2.30
CA ALA A 15 -19.96 -11.71 -1.08
C ALA A 15 -19.85 -13.04 -0.32
N GLN A 16 -18.62 -13.47 -0.06
CA GLN A 16 -18.40 -14.68 0.73
C GLN A 16 -19.06 -14.51 2.10
N ILE A 17 -19.90 -15.46 2.47
CA ILE A 17 -20.51 -15.49 3.80
C ILE A 17 -19.39 -15.81 4.78
N ILE A 18 -19.07 -14.86 5.66
CA ILE A 18 -18.17 -15.08 6.79
C ILE A 18 -18.99 -15.69 7.92
N ASP A 19 -18.64 -16.90 8.31
CA ASP A 19 -19.21 -17.54 9.51
C ASP A 19 -18.20 -17.40 10.65
N VAL A 20 -18.48 -16.50 11.58
CA VAL A 20 -17.61 -16.22 12.74
C VAL A 20 -17.38 -17.42 13.64
N LYS A 21 -18.27 -18.44 13.59
CA LYS A 21 -18.10 -19.69 14.33
C LYS A 21 -16.93 -20.55 13.83
N ASN A 22 -16.45 -20.28 12.62
CA ASN A 22 -15.29 -20.94 12.04
C ASN A 22 -13.96 -20.26 12.40
N ILE A 23 -14.02 -19.19 13.20
CA ILE A 23 -12.84 -18.37 13.52
C ILE A 23 -12.51 -18.58 15.01
N GLU A 24 -11.31 -19.01 15.29
CA GLU A 24 -10.76 -19.11 16.62
C GLU A 24 -9.54 -18.18 16.75
N ILE A 25 -9.51 -17.37 17.80
CA ILE A 25 -8.40 -16.48 18.14
C ILE A 25 -7.87 -16.89 19.51
N VAL A 26 -6.65 -17.37 19.56
CA VAL A 26 -5.96 -17.75 20.80
C VAL A 26 -4.74 -16.86 20.95
N ARG A 27 -4.54 -16.31 22.14
CA ARG A 27 -3.33 -15.53 22.44
C ARG A 27 -2.36 -16.35 23.27
N ASP A 28 -1.10 -16.31 22.87
CA ASP A 28 -0.02 -16.94 23.63
C ASP A 28 0.36 -16.14 24.89
N SER A 29 1.38 -16.59 25.61
CA SER A 29 1.87 -15.93 26.83
C SER A 29 2.48 -14.53 26.59
N PHE A 30 2.80 -14.19 25.35
CA PHE A 30 3.29 -12.86 24.92
C PHE A 30 2.19 -11.96 24.39
N GLY A 31 0.95 -12.47 24.28
CA GLY A 31 -0.19 -11.78 23.73
C GLY A 31 -0.29 -11.86 22.20
N VAL A 32 0.61 -12.57 21.51
CA VAL A 32 0.57 -12.75 20.06
C VAL A 32 -0.68 -13.56 19.68
N PRO A 33 -1.55 -13.07 18.79
CA PRO A 33 -2.71 -13.82 18.38
C PRO A 33 -2.37 -14.91 17.37
N HIS A 34 -2.89 -16.11 17.63
CA HIS A 34 -2.94 -17.24 16.73
C HIS A 34 -4.35 -17.39 16.23
N ILE A 35 -4.57 -17.23 14.93
CA ILE A 35 -5.89 -17.18 14.32
C ILE A 35 -6.07 -18.40 13.42
N TYR A 36 -7.14 -19.14 13.67
CA TYR A 36 -7.51 -20.34 12.94
C TYR A 36 -8.84 -20.13 12.26
N ALA A 37 -8.97 -20.51 10.98
CA ALA A 37 -10.21 -20.38 10.23
C ALA A 37 -10.33 -21.42 9.12
N LYS A 38 -11.53 -21.64 8.59
CA LYS A 38 -11.74 -22.54 7.44
C LYS A 38 -11.29 -21.93 6.11
N SER A 39 -11.50 -20.63 5.93
CA SER A 39 -11.14 -19.93 4.71
C SER A 39 -10.18 -18.77 4.98
N ASP A 40 -9.44 -18.35 3.94
CA ASP A 40 -8.56 -17.17 4.01
C ASP A 40 -9.35 -15.88 4.27
N ALA A 41 -10.61 -15.81 3.83
CA ALA A 41 -11.46 -14.66 4.08
C ALA A 41 -11.93 -14.57 5.55
N GLU A 42 -12.26 -15.71 6.17
CA GLU A 42 -12.54 -15.79 7.59
C GLU A 42 -11.29 -15.52 8.42
N LEU A 43 -10.13 -16.02 7.96
CA LEU A 43 -8.84 -15.75 8.59
C LEU A 43 -8.53 -14.24 8.60
N ALA A 44 -8.77 -13.56 7.48
CA ALA A 44 -8.59 -12.10 7.38
C ALA A 44 -9.58 -11.32 8.25
N TYR A 45 -10.81 -11.81 8.43
CA TYR A 45 -11.77 -11.27 9.40
C TYR A 45 -11.19 -11.34 10.83
N GLY A 46 -10.69 -12.53 11.22
CA GLY A 46 -10.08 -12.73 12.54
C GLY A 46 -8.85 -11.86 12.77
N LEU A 47 -7.99 -11.69 11.74
CA LEU A 47 -6.85 -10.77 11.80
C LEU A 47 -7.30 -9.32 12.02
N ALA A 48 -8.33 -8.89 11.29
CA ALA A 48 -8.86 -7.54 11.43
C ALA A 48 -9.42 -7.28 12.83
N TRP A 49 -10.11 -8.27 13.37
CA TRP A 49 -10.69 -8.23 14.73
C TRP A 49 -9.60 -8.16 15.80
N ALA A 50 -8.66 -9.12 15.81
CA ALA A 50 -7.59 -9.18 16.80
C ALA A 50 -6.71 -7.92 16.78
N HIS A 51 -6.39 -7.43 15.58
CA HIS A 51 -5.60 -6.20 15.45
C HIS A 51 -6.40 -4.96 15.91
N ALA A 52 -7.72 -4.93 15.68
CA ALA A 52 -8.56 -3.84 16.17
C ALA A 52 -8.72 -3.87 17.72
N GLU A 53 -8.76 -5.05 18.35
CA GLU A 53 -8.72 -5.15 19.81
C GLU A 53 -7.46 -4.50 20.40
N ASP A 54 -6.32 -4.63 19.72
CA ASP A 54 -5.04 -4.14 20.20
C ASP A 54 -4.76 -2.67 19.78
N ASP A 55 -5.11 -2.27 18.54
CA ASP A 55 -4.82 -0.91 18.05
C ASP A 55 -5.77 -0.46 16.92
N PHE A 56 -7.05 -0.37 17.23
CA PHE A 56 -8.06 0.13 16.28
C PHE A 56 -7.80 1.56 15.83
N LYS A 57 -7.21 2.37 16.70
CA LYS A 57 -6.90 3.76 16.40
C LYS A 57 -5.93 3.87 15.21
N THR A 58 -4.80 3.19 15.26
CA THR A 58 -3.79 3.26 14.19
C THR A 58 -4.32 2.71 12.86
N ILE A 59 -5.12 1.62 12.89
CA ILE A 59 -5.78 1.11 11.68
C ILE A 59 -6.69 2.18 11.05
N GLN A 60 -7.49 2.87 11.86
CA GLN A 60 -8.35 3.94 11.38
C GLN A 60 -7.55 5.12 10.82
N GLU A 61 -6.49 5.58 11.52
CA GLU A 61 -5.64 6.67 11.07
C GLU A 61 -4.99 6.35 9.71
N ALA A 62 -4.55 5.11 9.51
CA ALA A 62 -4.04 4.61 8.25
C ALA A 62 -5.07 4.74 7.11
N TYR A 63 -6.28 4.26 7.32
CA TYR A 63 -7.33 4.38 6.32
C TYR A 63 -7.87 5.80 6.14
N LEU A 64 -7.89 6.62 7.19
CA LEU A 64 -8.20 8.05 7.09
C LEU A 64 -7.21 8.75 6.16
N ALA A 65 -5.91 8.45 6.28
CA ALA A 65 -4.86 8.97 5.42
C ALA A 65 -5.10 8.60 3.94
N GLY A 66 -5.30 7.31 3.63
CA GLY A 66 -5.54 6.84 2.27
C GLY A 66 -6.83 7.37 1.64
N ASN A 67 -7.82 7.73 2.47
CA ASN A 67 -9.12 8.21 2.02
C ASN A 67 -9.31 9.73 2.15
N SER A 68 -8.24 10.49 2.40
CA SER A 68 -8.24 11.96 2.51
C SER A 68 -9.21 12.47 3.59
N LEU A 69 -9.22 11.80 4.72
CA LEU A 69 -10.06 12.11 5.88
C LEU A 69 -9.25 12.36 7.16
N LEU A 70 -7.91 12.27 7.11
CA LEU A 70 -7.05 12.38 8.29
C LEU A 70 -7.17 13.75 8.97
N SER A 71 -7.33 14.82 8.19
CA SER A 71 -7.54 16.16 8.72
C SER A 71 -8.86 16.35 9.47
N LYS A 72 -9.83 15.46 9.29
CA LYS A 72 -11.05 15.44 10.13
C LYS A 72 -10.77 14.95 11.55
N HIS A 73 -9.75 14.13 11.72
CA HIS A 73 -9.34 13.59 13.01
C HIS A 73 -8.30 14.49 13.69
N ILE A 74 -7.15 14.69 13.06
CA ILE A 74 -6.02 15.41 13.66
C ILE A 74 -5.86 16.86 13.21
N GLY A 75 -6.88 17.42 12.55
CA GLY A 75 -6.93 18.82 12.15
C GLY A 75 -5.89 19.15 11.08
N LEU A 76 -5.27 20.34 11.21
CA LEU A 76 -4.36 20.89 10.20
C LEU A 76 -3.14 19.99 9.94
N ARG A 77 -2.69 19.22 10.92
CA ARG A 77 -1.56 18.29 10.79
C ARG A 77 -1.83 17.17 9.78
N GLY A 78 -3.08 16.75 9.62
CA GLY A 78 -3.48 15.74 8.64
C GLY A 78 -3.63 16.28 7.21
N ALA A 79 -3.71 17.59 7.03
CA ALA A 79 -3.97 18.21 5.73
C ALA A 79 -2.92 17.91 4.64
N PRO A 80 -1.61 17.86 4.91
CA PRO A 80 -0.61 17.49 3.91
C PRO A 80 -0.83 16.08 3.33
N ILE A 81 -1.17 15.11 4.19
CA ILE A 81 -1.45 13.73 3.76
C ILE A 81 -2.75 13.64 2.99
N ASP A 82 -3.81 14.34 3.42
CA ASP A 82 -5.06 14.41 2.65
C ASP A 82 -4.84 15.07 1.27
N PHE A 83 -3.96 16.09 1.21
CA PHE A 83 -3.55 16.69 -0.05
C PHE A 83 -2.85 15.68 -0.96
N LEU A 84 -1.88 14.93 -0.43
CA LEU A 84 -1.13 13.92 -1.18
C LEU A 84 -2.05 12.81 -1.68
N SER A 85 -2.88 12.25 -0.81
CA SER A 85 -3.84 11.20 -1.14
C SER A 85 -4.81 11.62 -2.27
N GLN A 86 -5.27 12.87 -2.27
CA GLN A 86 -6.10 13.38 -3.37
C GLN A 86 -5.30 13.61 -4.65
N LEU A 87 -4.06 14.09 -4.53
CA LEU A 87 -3.20 14.40 -5.67
C LEU A 87 -2.88 13.14 -6.50
N ILE A 88 -2.62 11.99 -5.86
CA ILE A 88 -2.31 10.74 -6.55
C ILE A 88 -3.51 10.12 -7.29
N ARG A 89 -4.75 10.52 -6.97
CA ARG A 89 -5.99 10.02 -7.63
C ARG A 89 -6.06 8.49 -7.67
N SER A 90 -5.92 7.85 -6.53
CA SER A 90 -5.97 6.38 -6.40
C SER A 90 -7.23 5.77 -7.03
N ASP A 91 -8.34 6.49 -7.07
CA ASP A 91 -9.59 6.02 -7.68
C ASP A 91 -9.41 5.68 -9.16
N ASP A 92 -8.67 6.48 -9.94
CA ASP A 92 -8.44 6.22 -11.36
C ASP A 92 -7.65 4.92 -11.58
N THR A 93 -6.61 4.69 -10.76
CA THR A 93 -5.82 3.46 -10.81
C THR A 93 -6.66 2.25 -10.41
N ILE A 94 -7.47 2.39 -9.36
CA ILE A 94 -8.36 1.32 -8.90
C ILE A 94 -9.40 1.00 -10.00
N ASP A 95 -10.06 2.01 -10.58
CA ASP A 95 -11.07 1.80 -11.62
C ASP A 95 -10.51 1.08 -12.85
N SER A 96 -9.27 1.39 -13.22
CA SER A 96 -8.63 0.78 -14.40
C SER A 96 -8.11 -0.64 -14.15
N LEU A 97 -7.71 -0.97 -12.93
CA LEU A 97 -6.99 -2.22 -12.64
C LEU A 97 -7.74 -3.18 -11.72
N TYR A 98 -8.89 -2.79 -11.14
CA TYR A 98 -9.60 -3.61 -10.16
C TYR A 98 -9.89 -5.04 -10.63
N GLN A 99 -10.25 -5.19 -11.90
CA GLN A 99 -10.55 -6.50 -12.52
C GLN A 99 -9.32 -7.40 -12.70
N THR A 100 -8.10 -6.86 -12.50
CA THR A 100 -6.87 -7.67 -12.58
C THR A 100 -6.52 -8.36 -11.27
N ILE A 101 -7.19 -8.00 -10.17
CA ILE A 101 -6.97 -8.58 -8.84
C ILE A 101 -7.58 -9.98 -8.81
N ASP A 102 -6.85 -10.92 -8.23
CA ASP A 102 -7.32 -12.29 -8.02
C ASP A 102 -8.62 -12.32 -7.20
N GLU A 103 -9.64 -13.04 -7.70
CA GLU A 103 -10.96 -13.09 -7.05
C GLU A 103 -10.91 -13.68 -5.63
N ASN A 104 -10.00 -14.61 -5.35
CA ASN A 104 -9.83 -15.16 -4.02
C ASN A 104 -9.19 -14.13 -3.09
N PHE A 105 -8.24 -13.32 -3.61
CA PHE A 105 -7.69 -12.24 -2.82
C PHE A 105 -8.74 -11.14 -2.54
N ILE A 106 -9.64 -10.84 -3.47
CA ILE A 106 -10.77 -9.93 -3.21
C ILE A 106 -11.62 -10.42 -2.04
N LYS A 107 -11.87 -11.74 -1.92
CA LYS A 107 -12.58 -12.32 -0.76
C LYS A 107 -11.83 -12.12 0.56
N VAL A 108 -10.50 -12.22 0.53
CA VAL A 108 -9.64 -11.92 1.70
C VAL A 108 -9.80 -10.46 2.12
N VAL A 109 -9.69 -9.52 1.18
CA VAL A 109 -9.87 -8.09 1.45
C VAL A 109 -11.28 -7.78 1.96
N GLN A 110 -12.30 -8.44 1.42
CA GLN A 110 -13.69 -8.31 1.90
C GLN A 110 -13.85 -8.86 3.33
N GLY A 111 -13.21 -9.99 3.64
CA GLY A 111 -13.21 -10.58 4.98
C GLY A 111 -12.60 -9.62 6.00
N TYR A 112 -11.43 -9.08 5.70
CA TYR A 112 -10.75 -8.10 6.54
C TYR A 112 -11.61 -6.85 6.76
N ALA A 113 -12.16 -6.28 5.68
CA ALA A 113 -13.04 -5.13 5.76
C ALA A 113 -14.28 -5.40 6.64
N LYS A 114 -14.87 -6.60 6.52
CA LYS A 114 -16.02 -7.01 7.34
C LYS A 114 -15.63 -7.13 8.82
N GLY A 115 -14.46 -7.69 9.15
CA GLY A 115 -13.95 -7.75 10.53
C GLY A 115 -13.84 -6.37 11.17
N LEU A 116 -13.24 -5.41 10.47
CA LEU A 116 -13.14 -4.03 10.96
C LEU A 116 -14.51 -3.34 11.11
N ASN A 117 -15.43 -3.59 10.19
CA ASN A 117 -16.77 -3.01 10.28
C ASN A 117 -17.55 -3.60 11.46
N SER A 118 -17.47 -4.93 11.65
CA SER A 118 -18.10 -5.58 12.81
C SER A 118 -17.53 -5.06 14.12
N PHE A 119 -16.20 -4.88 14.21
CA PHE A 119 -15.57 -4.29 15.39
C PHE A 119 -16.05 -2.86 15.65
N ALA A 120 -16.15 -2.03 14.60
CA ALA A 120 -16.65 -0.66 14.71
C ALA A 120 -18.13 -0.60 15.15
N ASP A 121 -18.96 -1.55 14.70
CA ASP A 121 -20.36 -1.65 15.08
C ASP A 121 -20.51 -2.05 16.56
N GLU A 122 -19.62 -2.88 17.09
CA GLU A 122 -19.61 -3.30 18.50
C GLU A 122 -18.94 -2.27 19.43
N HIS A 123 -18.05 -1.43 18.88
CA HIS A 123 -17.28 -0.41 19.62
C HIS A 123 -17.43 0.99 19.01
N PRO A 124 -18.66 1.53 18.89
CA PRO A 124 -18.91 2.81 18.21
C PRO A 124 -18.21 4.01 18.88
N GLU A 125 -17.91 3.90 20.18
CA GLU A 125 -17.19 4.92 20.96
C GLU A 125 -15.71 5.04 20.54
N GLN A 126 -15.14 4.01 19.93
CA GLN A 126 -13.77 4.01 19.44
C GLN A 126 -13.65 4.52 18.00
N VAL A 127 -14.77 4.80 17.33
CA VAL A 127 -14.78 5.28 15.94
C VAL A 127 -14.33 6.74 15.88
N LEU A 128 -13.18 6.99 15.24
CA LEU A 128 -12.56 8.32 15.13
C LEU A 128 -13.34 9.26 14.18
N VAL A 129 -13.79 8.73 13.05
CA VAL A 129 -14.52 9.47 12.02
C VAL A 129 -15.57 8.57 11.35
N ASN A 130 -16.84 8.76 11.66
CA ASN A 130 -17.94 7.93 11.13
C ASN A 130 -17.97 7.81 9.60
N LYS A 131 -17.51 8.86 8.88
CA LYS A 131 -17.45 8.85 7.41
C LYS A 131 -16.47 7.82 6.84
N LEU A 132 -15.55 7.32 7.64
CA LEU A 132 -14.64 6.26 7.23
C LEU A 132 -15.39 4.95 7.01
N PHE A 133 -16.37 4.66 7.83
CA PHE A 133 -17.14 3.41 7.80
C PHE A 133 -18.37 3.49 6.86
N PRO A 134 -18.78 2.36 6.28
CA PRO A 134 -18.06 1.08 6.33
C PRO A 134 -16.73 1.11 5.56
N ILE A 135 -15.74 0.37 6.07
CA ILE A 135 -14.53 0.06 5.32
C ILE A 135 -14.91 -0.84 4.14
N THR A 136 -14.31 -0.59 3.00
CA THR A 136 -14.53 -1.36 1.76
C THR A 136 -13.20 -1.73 1.13
N PRO A 137 -13.13 -2.77 0.27
CA PRO A 137 -11.92 -3.09 -0.50
C PRO A 137 -11.31 -1.87 -1.16
N ARG A 138 -12.13 -1.00 -1.76
CA ARG A 138 -11.67 0.23 -2.39
C ARG A 138 -10.96 1.18 -1.41
N LYS A 139 -11.49 1.36 -0.20
CA LYS A 139 -10.85 2.19 0.83
C LYS A 139 -9.52 1.61 1.30
N MET A 140 -9.42 0.29 1.38
CA MET A 140 -8.18 -0.41 1.72
C MET A 140 -7.12 -0.23 0.61
N LEU A 141 -7.50 -0.42 -0.65
CA LEU A 141 -6.62 -0.24 -1.79
C LEU A 141 -6.10 1.21 -1.92
N LYS A 142 -6.93 2.21 -1.60
CA LYS A 142 -6.48 3.61 -1.56
C LYS A 142 -5.34 3.82 -0.56
N TYR A 143 -5.44 3.22 0.60
CA TYR A 143 -4.37 3.31 1.60
C TYR A 143 -3.11 2.58 1.13
N SER A 144 -3.25 1.37 0.59
CA SER A 144 -2.11 0.64 0.02
C SER A 144 -1.39 1.45 -1.06
N LEU A 145 -2.13 2.08 -1.98
CA LEU A 145 -1.54 2.93 -3.02
C LEU A 145 -0.81 4.16 -2.44
N LEU A 146 -1.34 4.77 -1.40
CA LEU A 146 -0.66 5.86 -0.70
C LEU A 146 0.66 5.39 -0.07
N GLN A 147 0.64 4.25 0.63
CA GLN A 147 1.85 3.67 1.22
C GLN A 147 2.92 3.37 0.15
N LEU A 148 2.52 2.71 -0.95
CA LEU A 148 3.43 2.39 -2.04
C LEU A 148 4.01 3.64 -2.71
N PHE A 149 3.21 4.71 -2.81
CA PHE A 149 3.67 6.00 -3.32
C PHE A 149 4.75 6.62 -2.43
N ILE A 150 4.57 6.55 -1.10
CA ILE A 150 5.55 7.02 -0.12
C ILE A 150 6.82 6.14 -0.17
N PHE A 151 6.69 4.83 -0.14
CA PHE A 151 7.83 3.90 -0.24
C PHE A 151 8.58 3.99 -1.58
N SER A 152 7.94 4.54 -2.61
CA SER A 152 8.57 4.82 -3.89
C SER A 152 9.20 6.21 -4.01
N GLU A 153 9.31 6.94 -2.89
CA GLU A 153 9.83 8.33 -2.81
C GLU A 153 8.99 9.37 -3.57
N GLY A 154 7.76 9.02 -3.98
CA GLY A 154 6.86 9.94 -4.66
C GLY A 154 6.49 11.15 -3.80
N GLU A 155 6.40 10.97 -2.48
CA GLU A 155 6.18 12.06 -1.53
C GLU A 155 7.33 13.06 -1.53
N LYS A 156 8.59 12.58 -1.49
CA LYS A 156 9.79 13.44 -1.54
C LYS A 156 9.82 14.27 -2.83
N ALA A 157 9.48 13.64 -3.96
CA ALA A 157 9.39 14.33 -5.24
C ALA A 157 8.31 15.43 -5.23
N VAL A 158 7.12 15.15 -4.68
CA VAL A 158 6.04 16.14 -4.52
C VAL A 158 6.47 17.29 -3.61
N LEU A 159 7.12 17.01 -2.48
CA LEU A 159 7.60 18.01 -1.54
C LEU A 159 8.69 18.89 -2.15
N SER A 160 9.63 18.32 -2.94
CA SER A 160 10.67 19.10 -3.63
C SER A 160 10.06 20.12 -4.60
N ILE A 161 9.03 19.71 -5.36
CA ILE A 161 8.31 20.63 -6.26
C ILE A 161 7.60 21.72 -5.45
N PHE A 162 6.93 21.34 -4.36
CA PHE A 162 6.20 22.28 -3.51
C PHE A 162 7.13 23.32 -2.87
N ASN A 163 8.31 22.91 -2.45
CA ASN A 163 9.33 23.77 -1.84
C ASN A 163 10.17 24.57 -2.86
N ASN A 164 9.88 24.42 -4.17
CA ASN A 164 10.66 25.00 -5.27
C ASN A 164 12.11 24.51 -5.37
N THR A 165 12.38 23.32 -4.89
CA THR A 165 13.67 22.60 -4.96
C THR A 165 13.58 21.40 -5.92
N ALA A 166 12.69 21.44 -6.90
CA ALA A 166 12.50 20.37 -7.86
C ALA A 166 13.83 19.94 -8.49
N GLY A 167 14.08 18.63 -8.54
CA GLY A 167 15.33 18.04 -9.04
C GLY A 167 16.41 17.81 -7.98
N VAL A 168 16.23 18.33 -6.78
CA VAL A 168 17.06 17.96 -5.61
C VAL A 168 16.22 17.01 -4.75
N ILE A 169 16.21 15.75 -5.11
CA ILE A 169 15.72 14.72 -4.19
C ILE A 169 16.86 14.48 -3.21
N ASP A 170 16.74 15.05 -2.03
CA ASP A 170 17.70 14.81 -0.96
C ASP A 170 17.56 13.37 -0.47
N THR A 171 18.42 12.51 -1.02
CA THR A 171 18.51 11.11 -0.57
C THR A 171 19.39 10.99 0.68
N SER A 172 20.05 12.07 1.09
CA SER A 172 20.96 12.09 2.23
C SER A 172 20.24 12.30 3.56
N ALA A 173 18.95 12.67 3.55
CA ALA A 173 18.17 12.69 4.77
C ALA A 173 17.97 11.24 5.23
N ASP A 174 18.98 10.77 5.94
CA ASP A 174 18.96 9.50 6.66
C ASP A 174 17.72 9.55 7.58
N SER A 175 16.68 8.84 7.18
CA SER A 175 15.44 8.80 7.95
C SER A 175 15.63 8.08 9.29
N GLY A 176 16.85 7.60 9.58
CA GLY A 176 17.15 6.72 10.71
C GLY A 176 16.43 5.38 10.63
N LEU A 177 15.62 5.19 9.60
CA LEU A 177 14.90 3.96 9.33
C LEU A 177 15.70 3.11 8.35
N GLY A 178 15.97 1.90 8.74
CA GLY A 178 16.63 0.91 7.91
C GLY A 178 16.09 -0.46 8.23
N SER A 179 16.83 -1.50 7.89
CA SER A 179 16.53 -2.88 8.28
C SER A 179 17.75 -3.73 8.01
N ASN A 180 17.90 -4.81 8.75
CA ASN A 180 18.94 -5.81 8.49
C ASN A 180 18.29 -7.14 8.16
N LEU A 181 18.90 -7.88 7.26
CA LEU A 181 18.55 -9.26 6.98
C LEU A 181 19.83 -10.12 6.95
N PHE A 182 19.71 -11.36 7.38
CA PHE A 182 20.77 -12.32 7.37
C PHE A 182 20.22 -13.68 6.96
N ALA A 183 20.84 -14.36 6.02
CA ALA A 183 20.52 -15.73 5.68
C ALA A 183 21.78 -16.58 5.78
N PHE A 184 21.72 -17.66 6.54
CA PHE A 184 22.82 -18.60 6.76
C PHE A 184 22.42 -19.98 6.28
N SER A 185 23.21 -20.53 5.34
CA SER A 185 23.04 -21.90 4.91
C SER A 185 23.46 -22.87 6.04
N SER A 186 22.89 -24.07 6.04
CA SER A 186 23.19 -25.16 6.97
C SER A 186 24.70 -25.45 7.15
N LYS A 187 25.49 -25.22 6.10
CA LYS A 187 26.97 -25.38 6.11
C LYS A 187 27.70 -24.40 7.02
N LYS A 188 27.04 -23.32 7.43
CA LYS A 188 27.61 -22.26 8.27
C LYS A 188 27.07 -22.28 9.70
N THR A 189 26.21 -23.23 10.03
CA THR A 189 25.55 -23.31 11.32
C THR A 189 25.98 -24.58 12.08
N LYS A 190 25.97 -24.50 13.40
CA LYS A 190 26.46 -25.59 14.26
C LYS A 190 25.60 -26.86 14.14
N ASN A 191 24.29 -26.68 13.96
CA ASN A 191 23.30 -27.77 13.94
C ASN A 191 22.89 -28.17 12.53
N ASN A 192 23.56 -27.67 11.47
CA ASN A 192 23.20 -27.89 10.08
C ASN A 192 21.76 -27.40 9.76
N GLU A 193 21.35 -26.30 10.34
CA GLU A 193 20.06 -25.65 10.12
C GLU A 193 20.23 -24.40 9.28
N THR A 194 19.25 -24.09 8.45
CA THR A 194 19.18 -22.84 7.71
C THR A 194 18.53 -21.78 8.56
N TYR A 195 19.13 -20.58 8.66
CA TYR A 195 18.61 -19.45 9.43
C TYR A 195 18.30 -18.25 8.54
N LEU A 196 17.19 -17.60 8.85
CA LEU A 196 16.83 -16.28 8.32
C LEU A 196 16.66 -15.30 9.49
N GLY A 197 17.54 -14.32 9.57
CA GLY A 197 17.42 -13.22 10.52
C GLY A 197 16.62 -12.08 9.91
N ILE A 198 15.56 -11.67 10.60
CA ILE A 198 14.65 -10.58 10.22
C ILE A 198 14.79 -9.49 11.28
N ASN A 199 15.28 -8.31 10.88
CA ASN A 199 15.43 -7.18 11.80
C ASN A 199 14.98 -5.89 11.09
N THR A 200 13.74 -5.53 11.28
CA THR A 200 13.13 -4.32 10.70
C THR A 200 13.25 -3.15 11.68
N HIS A 201 13.68 -1.98 11.19
CA HIS A 201 13.81 -0.76 11.99
C HIS A 201 12.60 0.14 11.76
N GLN A 202 11.42 -0.35 12.06
CA GLN A 202 10.18 0.42 11.98
C GLN A 202 9.82 1.05 13.32
N PRO A 203 9.06 2.15 13.35
CA PRO A 203 8.54 2.72 14.59
C PRO A 203 7.72 1.71 15.38
N LEU A 204 7.75 1.82 16.72
CA LEU A 204 6.93 0.97 17.59
C LEU A 204 5.44 1.38 17.59
N GLU A 205 5.13 2.58 17.09
CA GLU A 205 3.78 3.13 17.00
C GLU A 205 3.52 3.73 15.63
N GLY A 206 2.26 3.81 15.24
CA GLY A 206 1.80 4.46 14.02
C GLY A 206 1.67 3.52 12.81
N PRO A 207 1.43 4.07 11.61
CA PRO A 207 0.92 3.29 10.46
C PRO A 207 1.93 2.33 9.83
N THR A 208 3.17 2.31 10.30
CA THR A 208 4.23 1.39 9.89
C THR A 208 4.80 0.59 11.06
N SER A 209 4.14 0.59 12.22
CA SER A 209 4.45 -0.34 13.32
C SER A 209 4.12 -1.77 12.90
N TRP A 210 4.90 -2.72 13.43
CA TRP A 210 4.65 -4.13 13.17
C TRP A 210 3.66 -4.73 14.16
N TYR A 211 2.71 -5.47 13.63
CA TYR A 211 1.80 -6.32 14.39
C TYR A 211 2.12 -7.79 14.12
N GLU A 212 2.59 -8.50 15.14
CA GLU A 212 2.93 -9.93 15.04
C GLU A 212 1.67 -10.79 15.17
N VAL A 213 1.55 -11.80 14.31
CA VAL A 213 0.40 -12.69 14.27
C VAL A 213 0.73 -14.02 13.60
N HIS A 214 0.07 -15.09 14.03
CA HIS A 214 0.07 -16.40 13.39
C HIS A 214 -1.28 -16.65 12.71
N LEU A 215 -1.27 -16.99 11.44
CA LEU A 215 -2.44 -17.18 10.58
C LEU A 215 -2.51 -18.61 10.06
N VAL A 216 -3.62 -19.32 10.30
CA VAL A 216 -3.84 -20.70 9.84
C VAL A 216 -5.21 -20.84 9.21
N SER A 217 -5.28 -21.27 7.94
CA SER A 217 -6.55 -21.63 7.29
C SER A 217 -6.50 -23.03 6.67
N GLU A 218 -7.68 -23.65 6.54
CA GLU A 218 -7.80 -24.93 5.82
C GLU A 218 -7.53 -24.78 4.31
N GLN A 219 -7.47 -23.56 3.80
CA GLN A 219 -7.12 -23.24 2.41
C GLN A 219 -5.60 -23.17 2.17
N GLY A 220 -4.79 -23.58 3.15
CA GLY A 220 -3.35 -23.79 3.02
C GLY A 220 -2.50 -22.60 3.45
N THR A 221 -3.07 -21.58 4.09
CA THR A 221 -2.31 -20.58 4.82
C THR A 221 -1.88 -21.15 6.16
N ASN A 222 -0.58 -21.10 6.48
CA ASN A 222 -0.03 -21.40 7.79
C ASN A 222 1.28 -20.63 7.93
N ILE A 223 1.21 -19.44 8.50
CA ILE A 223 2.32 -18.48 8.52
C ILE A 223 2.32 -17.68 9.81
N ILE A 224 3.49 -17.49 10.41
CA ILE A 224 3.74 -16.55 11.49
C ILE A 224 4.65 -15.43 11.00
N GLY A 225 4.39 -14.21 11.44
CA GLY A 225 5.19 -13.04 11.08
C GLY A 225 4.49 -11.75 11.42
N ALA A 226 4.80 -10.71 10.68
CA ALA A 226 4.30 -9.38 10.98
C ALA A 226 3.63 -8.70 9.80
N THR A 227 2.66 -7.85 10.13
CA THR A 227 1.92 -7.04 9.17
C THR A 227 1.83 -5.58 9.63
N PHE A 228 1.49 -4.67 8.72
CA PHE A 228 1.20 -3.28 9.06
C PHE A 228 -0.28 -3.08 9.39
N PRO A 229 -0.63 -2.05 10.20
CA PRO A 229 -2.01 -1.68 10.46
C PRO A 229 -2.80 -1.51 9.17
N GLY A 230 -3.88 -2.27 9.04
CA GLY A 230 -4.74 -2.24 7.86
C GLY A 230 -4.35 -3.18 6.71
N ALA A 231 -3.30 -3.99 6.83
CA ALA A 231 -2.97 -4.99 5.81
C ALA A 231 -3.61 -6.35 6.15
N PRO A 232 -4.21 -7.04 5.16
CA PRO A 232 -4.99 -8.26 5.39
C PRO A 232 -4.18 -9.56 5.36
N CYS A 233 -2.84 -9.48 5.33
CA CYS A 233 -1.92 -10.63 5.22
C CYS A 233 -0.56 -10.28 5.84
N ILE A 234 0.26 -11.32 6.06
CA ILE A 234 1.63 -11.16 6.54
C ILE A 234 2.50 -10.54 5.45
N LEU A 235 3.27 -9.52 5.82
CA LEU A 235 4.19 -8.82 4.91
C LEU A 235 5.62 -9.35 5.02
N THR A 236 6.03 -9.82 6.19
CA THR A 236 7.33 -10.47 6.46
C THR A 236 7.14 -11.58 7.47
N GLY A 237 7.73 -12.74 7.25
CA GLY A 237 7.52 -13.87 8.16
C GLY A 237 8.00 -15.19 7.60
N THR A 238 7.54 -16.27 8.25
CA THR A 238 7.92 -17.64 7.92
C THR A 238 6.71 -18.58 7.99
N ASN A 239 6.65 -19.51 7.07
CA ASN A 239 5.77 -20.66 7.12
C ASN A 239 6.58 -21.94 7.37
N GLN A 240 5.96 -23.12 7.36
CA GLN A 240 6.63 -24.40 7.61
C GLN A 240 7.72 -24.76 6.59
N ASN A 241 7.84 -24.05 5.48
CA ASN A 241 8.73 -24.40 4.39
C ASN A 241 9.83 -23.37 4.16
N LEU A 242 9.50 -22.09 4.32
CA LEU A 242 10.36 -20.97 3.93
C LEU A 242 10.01 -19.71 4.71
N GLY A 243 10.92 -18.75 4.67
CA GLY A 243 10.70 -17.41 5.20
C GLY A 243 11.27 -16.35 4.28
N TRP A 244 10.75 -15.13 4.42
CA TRP A 244 11.27 -13.96 3.72
C TRP A 244 11.17 -12.69 4.57
N THR A 245 12.01 -11.75 4.20
CA THR A 245 12.02 -10.42 4.82
C THR A 245 12.38 -9.35 3.79
N HIS A 246 12.14 -8.12 4.18
CA HIS A 246 12.43 -6.93 3.38
C HIS A 246 13.43 -6.04 4.08
N THR A 247 14.29 -5.38 3.29
CA THR A 247 14.98 -4.17 3.72
C THR A 247 14.70 -3.05 2.72
N VAL A 248 14.76 -1.79 3.17
CA VAL A 248 14.59 -0.65 2.28
C VAL A 248 15.71 -0.65 1.25
N ASN A 249 15.37 -0.37 0.00
CA ASN A 249 16.33 -0.09 -1.06
C ASN A 249 16.04 1.29 -1.69
N TYR A 250 17.06 1.86 -2.30
CA TYR A 250 17.02 3.21 -2.87
C TYR A 250 17.38 3.25 -4.37
N PRO A 251 16.86 2.32 -5.22
CA PRO A 251 17.05 2.51 -6.65
C PRO A 251 16.29 3.76 -7.09
N ASP A 252 16.89 4.53 -7.99
CA ASP A 252 16.25 5.71 -8.56
C ASP A 252 15.08 5.31 -9.46
N LYS A 253 13.85 5.37 -8.92
CA LYS A 253 12.61 4.87 -9.53
C LYS A 253 11.55 5.94 -9.74
N THR A 254 11.81 7.18 -9.29
CA THR A 254 10.84 8.28 -9.37
C THR A 254 11.42 9.44 -10.15
N ASP A 255 10.73 9.85 -11.22
CA ASP A 255 11.14 10.95 -12.10
C ASP A 255 10.25 12.18 -11.91
N ILE A 256 10.88 13.36 -12.07
CA ILE A 256 10.20 14.64 -12.11
C ILE A 256 10.34 15.23 -13.53
N PHE A 257 9.21 15.44 -14.19
CA PHE A 257 9.13 16.03 -15.52
C PHE A 257 8.72 17.50 -15.44
N GLN A 258 9.51 18.41 -16.01
CA GLN A 258 9.09 19.80 -16.23
C GLN A 258 8.31 19.89 -17.54
N LEU A 259 7.04 20.22 -17.45
CA LEU A 259 6.18 20.27 -18.63
C LEU A 259 6.42 21.54 -19.44
N GLN A 260 6.68 21.38 -20.74
CA GLN A 260 6.72 22.49 -21.69
C GLN A 260 5.31 22.97 -21.96
N MET A 261 4.92 24.06 -21.31
CA MET A 261 3.57 24.65 -21.47
C MET A 261 3.42 25.40 -22.79
N VAL A 262 2.28 25.21 -23.45
CA VAL A 262 1.93 26.00 -24.65
C VAL A 262 1.76 27.47 -24.26
N LYS A 263 2.36 28.37 -25.04
CA LYS A 263 2.28 29.82 -24.82
C LYS A 263 0.82 30.29 -24.65
N ASN A 264 0.58 31.11 -23.65
CA ASN A 264 -0.73 31.61 -23.26
C ASN A 264 -1.76 30.54 -22.81
N SER A 265 -1.35 29.32 -22.60
CA SER A 265 -2.22 28.28 -22.05
C SER A 265 -1.82 27.92 -20.61
N ARG A 266 -2.84 27.76 -19.75
CA ARG A 266 -2.65 27.28 -18.37
C ARG A 266 -2.77 25.76 -18.23
N LEU A 267 -3.22 25.07 -19.29
CA LEU A 267 -3.54 23.65 -19.24
C LEU A 267 -2.91 22.83 -20.36
N LYS A 268 -2.55 23.44 -21.50
CA LYS A 268 -1.96 22.70 -22.61
C LYS A 268 -0.45 22.64 -22.47
N TYR A 269 0.12 21.47 -22.73
CA TYR A 269 1.55 21.20 -22.70
C TYR A 269 1.95 20.34 -23.90
N VAL A 270 3.23 20.31 -24.23
CA VAL A 270 3.77 19.58 -25.38
C VAL A 270 4.54 18.34 -24.92
N VAL A 271 4.31 17.22 -25.58
CA VAL A 271 5.08 16.00 -25.45
C VAL A 271 5.24 15.40 -26.84
N ASP A 272 6.49 15.10 -27.25
CA ASP A 272 6.82 14.49 -28.54
C ASP A 272 6.14 15.16 -29.74
N ASN A 273 6.09 16.51 -29.73
CA ASN A 273 5.43 17.38 -30.72
C ASN A 273 3.88 17.33 -30.69
N GLU A 274 3.26 16.59 -29.77
CA GLU A 274 1.82 16.59 -29.56
C GLU A 274 1.41 17.58 -28.47
N ILE A 275 0.26 18.23 -28.67
CA ILE A 275 -0.33 19.11 -27.66
C ILE A 275 -1.34 18.32 -26.83
N LEU A 276 -1.01 18.12 -25.58
CA LEU A 276 -1.86 17.46 -24.59
C LEU A 276 -2.47 18.48 -23.63
N THR A 277 -3.52 18.05 -22.93
CA THR A 277 -4.20 18.90 -21.94
C THR A 277 -4.13 18.26 -20.56
N LEU A 278 -3.76 19.05 -19.55
CA LEU A 278 -3.78 18.62 -18.16
C LEU A 278 -5.22 18.31 -17.71
N ASP A 279 -5.42 17.16 -17.15
CA ASP A 279 -6.62 16.90 -16.38
C ASP A 279 -6.67 17.82 -15.18
N LYS A 280 -7.82 18.46 -14.98
CA LYS A 280 -8.06 19.37 -13.85
C LYS A 280 -9.23 18.86 -13.02
N PHE A 281 -8.98 18.62 -11.75
CA PHE A 281 -10.02 18.20 -10.83
C PHE A 281 -9.98 19.00 -9.52
N ARG A 282 -11.02 18.88 -8.72
CA ARG A 282 -11.12 19.53 -7.40
C ARG A 282 -11.20 18.49 -6.31
N GLY A 283 -10.23 18.55 -5.41
CA GLY A 283 -10.31 17.88 -4.13
C GLY A 283 -10.96 18.76 -3.07
N LYS A 284 -11.53 18.12 -2.07
CA LYS A 284 -12.15 18.76 -0.91
C LYS A 284 -11.58 18.10 0.34
N ALA A 285 -11.01 18.90 1.23
CA ALA A 285 -10.64 18.48 2.57
C ALA A 285 -11.50 19.21 3.60
N PHE A 286 -11.75 18.57 4.72
CA PHE A 286 -12.41 19.21 5.87
C PHE A 286 -11.38 19.29 6.98
N ILE A 287 -10.85 20.48 7.20
CA ILE A 287 -9.82 20.71 8.20
C ILE A 287 -10.50 21.16 9.48
N LYS A 288 -10.29 20.44 10.58
CA LYS A 288 -10.79 20.83 11.89
C LYS A 288 -9.88 21.91 12.47
N ILE A 289 -10.40 23.13 12.59
CA ILE A 289 -9.68 24.26 13.20
C ILE A 289 -10.47 24.72 14.44
N LEU A 290 -9.86 24.67 15.62
CA LEU A 290 -10.52 24.98 16.90
C LEU A 290 -11.86 24.25 17.10
N GLY A 291 -11.92 22.98 16.68
CA GLY A 291 -13.14 22.17 16.78
C GLY A 291 -14.13 22.35 15.62
N ILE A 292 -13.99 23.37 14.78
CA ILE A 292 -14.91 23.69 13.67
C ILE A 292 -14.39 23.07 12.37
N PRO A 293 -15.20 22.26 11.66
CA PRO A 293 -14.81 21.70 10.37
C PRO A 293 -14.91 22.77 9.27
N ILE A 294 -13.78 23.22 8.77
CA ILE A 294 -13.69 24.16 7.64
C ILE A 294 -13.46 23.39 6.35
N LYS A 295 -14.33 23.58 5.37
CA LYS A 295 -14.19 22.99 4.04
C LYS A 295 -13.18 23.77 3.21
N VAL A 296 -12.08 23.13 2.83
CA VAL A 296 -11.07 23.66 1.91
C VAL A 296 -11.18 22.94 0.58
N SER A 297 -11.18 23.70 -0.52
CA SER A 297 -11.18 23.14 -1.88
C SER A 297 -9.90 23.53 -2.60
N LYS A 298 -9.19 22.54 -3.14
CA LYS A 298 -7.97 22.77 -3.91
C LYS A 298 -8.11 22.21 -5.33
N ARG A 299 -7.49 22.89 -6.31
CA ARG A 299 -7.39 22.38 -7.67
C ARG A 299 -6.15 21.50 -7.77
N TYR A 300 -6.32 20.36 -8.40
CA TYR A 300 -5.28 19.39 -8.71
C TYR A 300 -5.16 19.22 -10.20
N TYR A 301 -4.01 18.79 -10.66
CA TYR A 301 -3.73 18.57 -12.07
C TYR A 301 -3.07 17.20 -12.25
N ARG A 302 -3.27 16.60 -13.41
CA ARG A 302 -2.60 15.36 -13.82
C ARG A 302 -2.18 15.47 -15.28
N SER A 303 -0.97 15.08 -15.60
CA SER A 303 -0.47 14.88 -16.95
C SER A 303 -0.42 13.40 -17.29
N ILE A 304 0.06 13.05 -18.46
CA ILE A 304 0.34 11.64 -18.83
C ILE A 304 1.41 11.02 -17.94
N TYR A 305 2.27 11.81 -17.31
CA TYR A 305 3.31 11.32 -16.40
C TYR A 305 2.77 11.03 -15.00
N GLY A 306 1.71 11.70 -14.56
CA GLY A 306 1.10 11.50 -13.24
C GLY A 306 0.69 12.80 -12.54
N PRO A 307 0.67 12.79 -11.20
CA PRO A 307 0.35 13.95 -10.37
C PRO A 307 1.16 15.17 -10.78
N THR A 308 0.48 16.33 -10.95
CA THR A 308 1.10 17.53 -11.50
C THR A 308 0.88 18.73 -10.58
N LEU A 309 1.96 19.43 -10.27
CA LEU A 309 1.96 20.64 -9.45
C LEU A 309 2.46 21.83 -10.24
N LYS A 310 1.98 23.00 -9.84
CA LYS A 310 2.42 24.31 -10.36
C LYS A 310 3.06 25.09 -9.25
N ASN A 311 4.25 25.59 -9.50
CA ASN A 311 4.95 26.50 -8.60
C ASN A 311 5.44 27.74 -9.36
N LYS A 312 6.22 28.61 -8.73
CA LYS A 312 6.75 29.84 -9.35
C LYS A 312 7.73 29.57 -10.51
N ASN A 313 8.36 28.38 -10.52
CA ASN A 313 9.39 28.03 -11.50
C ASN A 313 8.83 27.25 -12.70
N GLY A 314 7.59 26.75 -12.62
CA GLY A 314 7.01 25.98 -13.72
C GLY A 314 5.87 25.04 -13.35
N VAL A 315 5.66 24.07 -14.22
CA VAL A 315 4.66 22.99 -14.06
C VAL A 315 5.40 21.67 -14.11
N TYR A 316 5.25 20.88 -13.07
CA TYR A 316 6.02 19.66 -12.85
C TYR A 316 5.11 18.48 -12.59
N SER A 317 5.45 17.32 -13.15
CA SER A 317 4.75 16.05 -12.93
C SER A 317 5.66 15.03 -12.29
N VAL A 318 5.11 14.23 -11.40
CA VAL A 318 5.82 13.12 -10.77
C VAL A 318 5.38 11.81 -11.40
N ARG A 319 6.33 10.98 -11.81
CA ARG A 319 6.09 9.62 -12.27
C ARG A 319 6.84 8.64 -11.37
N THR A 320 6.11 7.69 -10.82
CA THR A 320 6.64 6.61 -9.99
C THR A 320 5.89 5.31 -10.28
N PRO A 321 6.54 4.14 -10.17
CA PRO A 321 5.93 2.85 -10.48
C PRO A 321 4.64 2.56 -9.72
N SER A 322 4.56 2.97 -8.46
CA SER A 322 3.41 2.74 -7.59
C SER A 322 2.09 3.34 -8.11
N LEU A 323 2.13 4.32 -9.01
CA LEU A 323 0.93 4.91 -9.62
C LEU A 323 0.21 3.96 -10.60
N PHE A 324 0.85 2.87 -11.00
CA PHE A 324 0.39 1.93 -12.02
C PHE A 324 0.24 0.50 -11.50
N LYS A 325 0.27 0.30 -10.18
CA LYS A 325 0.25 -0.99 -9.51
C LYS A 325 -0.82 -1.01 -8.42
N ILE A 326 -1.53 -2.13 -8.31
CA ILE A 326 -2.62 -2.28 -7.34
C ILE A 326 -2.58 -3.60 -6.58
N ARG A 327 -1.76 -4.56 -7.05
CA ARG A 327 -1.78 -5.95 -6.59
C ARG A 327 -0.68 -6.28 -5.58
N ALA A 328 -0.03 -5.28 -4.96
CA ALA A 328 1.07 -5.53 -4.02
C ALA A 328 0.62 -6.39 -2.81
N LEU A 329 -0.54 -6.10 -2.22
CA LEU A 329 -1.08 -6.92 -1.12
C LEU A 329 -1.43 -8.33 -1.58
N GLU A 330 -1.91 -8.50 -2.82
CA GLU A 330 -2.13 -9.82 -3.42
C GLU A 330 -0.81 -10.59 -3.58
N GLN A 331 0.26 -9.92 -4.00
CA GLN A 331 1.58 -10.53 -4.11
C GLN A 331 2.07 -11.04 -2.75
N TRP A 332 1.96 -10.25 -1.69
CA TRP A 332 2.27 -10.71 -0.33
C TRP A 332 1.39 -11.86 0.12
N TRP A 333 0.08 -11.79 -0.11
CA TRP A 333 -0.82 -12.89 0.24
C TRP A 333 -0.46 -14.20 -0.47
N LYS A 334 -0.08 -14.15 -1.74
CA LYS A 334 0.42 -15.33 -2.48
C LYS A 334 1.73 -15.84 -1.88
N MET A 335 2.65 -14.95 -1.49
CA MET A 335 3.89 -15.33 -0.82
C MET A 335 3.63 -16.06 0.51
N ASN A 336 2.59 -15.67 1.27
CA ASN A 336 2.20 -16.35 2.51
C ASN A 336 1.94 -17.87 2.30
N LYS A 337 1.54 -18.26 1.10
CA LYS A 337 1.13 -19.62 0.75
C LYS A 337 2.19 -20.43 -0.01
N SER A 338 3.29 -19.79 -0.40
CA SER A 338 4.36 -20.43 -1.16
C SER A 338 5.06 -21.52 -0.33
N LYS A 339 5.43 -22.63 -0.97
CA LYS A 339 6.00 -23.82 -0.33
C LYS A 339 7.41 -24.13 -0.82
N THR A 340 7.81 -23.62 -1.97
CA THR A 340 9.11 -23.83 -2.58
C THR A 340 9.73 -22.52 -3.04
N PHE A 341 11.03 -22.54 -3.32
CA PHE A 341 11.73 -21.38 -3.89
C PHE A 341 11.17 -21.00 -5.24
N GLU A 342 10.84 -21.96 -6.09
CA GLU A 342 10.31 -21.74 -7.42
C GLU A 342 8.94 -21.01 -7.36
N GLU A 343 8.02 -21.48 -6.49
CA GLU A 343 6.73 -20.81 -6.27
C GLU A 343 6.93 -19.37 -5.77
N PHE A 344 7.80 -19.17 -4.76
CA PHE A 344 8.11 -17.84 -4.23
C PHE A 344 8.68 -16.93 -5.32
N TYR A 345 9.61 -17.43 -6.13
CA TYR A 345 10.26 -16.67 -7.19
C TYR A 345 9.29 -16.29 -8.33
N GLU A 346 8.38 -17.20 -8.72
CA GLU A 346 7.31 -16.87 -9.70
C GLU A 346 6.36 -15.80 -9.16
N ILE A 347 6.02 -15.84 -7.87
CA ILE A 347 5.22 -14.80 -7.23
C ILE A 347 6.00 -13.47 -7.20
N LEU A 348 7.31 -13.51 -6.96
CA LEU A 348 8.14 -12.31 -6.96
C LEU A 348 8.16 -11.64 -8.34
N LYS A 349 8.12 -12.41 -9.44
CA LYS A 349 8.03 -11.90 -10.82
C LYS A 349 6.73 -11.15 -11.13
N MET A 350 5.67 -11.22 -10.29
CA MET A 350 4.49 -10.36 -10.42
C MET A 350 4.89 -8.89 -10.42
N ASN A 351 5.98 -8.55 -9.73
CA ASN A 351 6.58 -7.22 -9.69
C ASN A 351 5.56 -6.11 -9.36
N GLU A 352 4.67 -6.38 -8.40
CA GLU A 352 3.65 -5.45 -7.92
C GLU A 352 4.15 -4.60 -6.76
N ILE A 353 5.17 -5.11 -6.03
CA ILE A 353 5.84 -4.40 -4.94
C ILE A 353 6.95 -3.54 -5.55
N PRO A 354 6.86 -2.20 -5.48
CA PRO A 354 7.64 -1.29 -6.32
C PRO A 354 9.14 -1.23 -6.00
N GLY A 355 9.56 -1.68 -4.82
CA GLY A 355 10.98 -1.74 -4.49
C GLY A 355 11.24 -2.02 -3.02
N PHE A 356 11.92 -3.14 -2.78
CA PHE A 356 12.56 -3.55 -1.53
C PHE A 356 13.67 -4.55 -1.88
N ASN A 357 14.67 -4.64 -1.04
CA ASN A 357 15.51 -5.83 -1.04
C ASN A 357 14.72 -6.97 -0.40
N PHE A 358 14.79 -8.15 -1.00
CA PHE A 358 14.21 -9.37 -0.44
C PHE A 358 15.33 -10.30 0.01
N GLY A 359 15.23 -10.79 1.24
CA GLY A 359 15.97 -11.93 1.74
C GLY A 359 15.06 -13.13 1.91
N TYR A 360 15.54 -14.29 1.57
CA TYR A 360 14.81 -15.55 1.58
C TYR A 360 15.68 -16.68 2.11
N ALA A 361 15.08 -17.59 2.85
CA ALA A 361 15.67 -18.88 3.20
C ALA A 361 14.58 -19.94 3.30
N ASP A 362 14.93 -21.22 3.01
CA ASP A 362 14.00 -22.34 3.12
C ASP A 362 14.63 -23.58 3.79
N LYS A 363 13.78 -24.55 4.12
CA LYS A 363 14.18 -25.82 4.74
C LYS A 363 15.05 -26.72 3.86
N ASN A 364 15.13 -26.43 2.56
CA ASN A 364 15.95 -27.17 1.60
C ASN A 364 17.35 -26.55 1.42
N ASP A 365 17.75 -25.63 2.31
CA ASP A 365 19.02 -24.91 2.35
C ASP A 365 19.20 -23.92 1.17
N ASN A 366 18.11 -23.52 0.52
CA ASN A 366 18.17 -22.42 -0.44
C ASN A 366 18.19 -21.09 0.33
N ILE A 367 19.17 -20.25 0.03
CA ILE A 367 19.22 -18.86 0.46
C ILE A 367 19.25 -17.96 -0.77
N PHE A 368 18.49 -16.85 -0.74
CA PHE A 368 18.37 -15.98 -1.88
C PHE A 368 18.28 -14.52 -1.44
N TYR A 369 18.88 -13.65 -2.23
CA TYR A 369 18.79 -12.20 -2.08
C TYR A 369 18.55 -11.56 -3.44
N ILE A 370 17.68 -10.56 -3.47
CA ILE A 370 17.48 -9.71 -4.64
C ILE A 370 17.21 -8.27 -4.22
N SER A 371 17.87 -7.32 -4.89
CA SER A 371 17.45 -5.92 -4.85
C SER A 371 16.34 -5.74 -5.88
N ASN A 372 15.09 -5.92 -5.43
CA ASN A 372 13.91 -5.87 -6.28
C ASN A 372 13.45 -4.43 -6.48
N GLY A 373 12.98 -4.11 -7.66
CA GLY A 373 12.43 -2.79 -7.96
C GLY A 373 11.87 -2.69 -9.38
N ILE A 374 10.90 -1.81 -9.53
CA ILE A 374 10.37 -1.42 -10.83
C ILE A 374 11.11 -0.16 -11.25
N LEU A 375 12.05 -0.31 -12.17
CA LEU A 375 12.87 0.79 -12.65
C LEU A 375 12.36 1.30 -14.00
N PRO A 376 12.31 2.62 -14.22
CA PRO A 376 11.97 3.16 -15.51
C PRO A 376 13.06 2.89 -16.52
N VAL A 377 12.67 2.56 -17.75
CA VAL A 377 13.60 2.56 -18.90
C VAL A 377 13.83 4.00 -19.31
N ARG A 378 15.05 4.47 -19.16
CA ARG A 378 15.45 5.86 -19.35
C ARG A 378 16.34 6.03 -20.57
N ASN A 379 16.13 7.10 -21.32
CA ASN A 379 16.99 7.47 -22.43
C ASN A 379 18.27 8.16 -21.89
N GLU A 380 19.43 7.62 -22.22
CA GLU A 380 20.76 8.08 -21.76
C GLU A 380 21.09 9.53 -22.16
N LYS A 381 20.36 10.10 -23.12
CA LYS A 381 20.55 11.51 -23.56
C LYS A 381 20.13 12.53 -22.50
N TYR A 382 19.39 12.12 -21.48
CA TYR A 382 18.88 13.00 -20.43
C TYR A 382 19.56 12.72 -19.08
N ASN A 383 19.71 13.77 -18.29
CA ASN A 383 20.17 13.62 -16.91
C ASN A 383 18.98 13.33 -15.98
N TRP A 384 18.75 12.07 -15.69
CA TRP A 384 17.63 11.61 -14.86
C TRP A 384 17.81 11.81 -13.35
N LYS A 385 18.99 12.29 -12.90
CA LYS A 385 19.21 12.64 -11.48
C LYS A 385 18.57 13.98 -11.09
N GLY A 386 17.92 14.65 -12.02
CA GLY A 386 17.32 15.95 -11.84
C GLY A 386 15.89 16.00 -12.35
N VAL A 387 15.53 17.18 -12.85
CA VAL A 387 14.26 17.40 -13.56
C VAL A 387 14.48 17.17 -15.04
N VAL A 388 13.61 16.42 -15.67
CA VAL A 388 13.63 16.11 -17.11
C VAL A 388 12.56 16.87 -17.86
#